data_1ca4cf2419c4d4e98964c68918373d05
#
_entry.id   1ca4cf2419c4d4e98964c68918373d05
#
_cell.length_a   1.000
_cell.length_b   1.000
_cell.length_c   1.000
_cell.angle_alpha   90.00
_cell.angle_beta   90.00
_cell.angle_gamma   90.00
#
_symmetry.space_group_name_H-M   'P 1'
#
loop_
_entity.id
_entity.type
_entity.pdbx_description
1 polymer ?
#
loop_
_entity_poly.entity_id
_entity_poly.type
_entity_poly.pdbx_seq_one_letter_code
_entity_poly.pdbx_strand_id
1 'polypeptide(L)'
;KLGQANIPMIVTNHTYDVIGAYVPTKEMGGGSGLKYAASTIIYLSKKKEKDGTDVVGNLIKAKTAKSRLSKENKDVTIRLYYDERGLDRYYGLLELGEIGGLWKNVAGRYEMDGKKVYAKQILKEPEKYFTESVMEKLDEIAATEFSYG
;
A
#
# COMPACT_ATOMS: atom_id res chain seq x y z
N LYS A 1 -21.97 15.93 14.62
CA LYS A 1 -22.52 14.91 15.56
C LYS A 1 -21.57 13.72 15.72
N LEU A 2 -21.03 13.11 14.63
CA LEU A 2 -20.12 11.94 14.74
C LEU A 2 -18.84 12.25 15.52
N GLY A 3 -18.19 13.38 15.25
CA GLY A 3 -16.99 13.79 15.99
C GLY A 3 -17.24 14.06 17.47
N GLN A 4 -18.42 14.55 17.83
CA GLN A 4 -18.81 14.73 19.24
C GLN A 4 -19.07 13.41 19.95
N ALA A 5 -19.54 12.39 19.20
CA ALA A 5 -19.78 11.05 19.71
C ALA A 5 -18.54 10.15 19.66
N ASN A 6 -17.42 10.66 19.14
CA ASN A 6 -16.16 9.91 18.93
C ASN A 6 -16.33 8.61 18.12
N ILE A 7 -17.19 8.67 17.10
CA ILE A 7 -17.50 7.52 16.24
C ILE A 7 -16.69 7.62 14.95
N PRO A 8 -15.82 6.66 14.63
CA PRO A 8 -15.12 6.63 13.35
C PRO A 8 -16.10 6.33 12.21
N MET A 9 -15.86 6.96 11.05
CA MET A 9 -16.67 6.73 9.85
C MET A 9 -15.78 6.52 8.63
N ILE A 10 -16.05 5.46 7.88
CA ILE A 10 -15.42 5.20 6.57
C ILE A 10 -16.49 5.43 5.50
N VAL A 11 -16.14 6.25 4.50
CA VAL A 11 -17.02 6.56 3.36
C VAL A 11 -16.34 6.08 2.09
N THR A 12 -17.01 5.26 1.31
CA THR A 12 -16.61 4.92 -0.05
C THR A 12 -17.27 5.87 -1.05
N ASN A 13 -16.51 6.28 -2.07
CA ASN A 13 -16.99 7.23 -3.07
C ASN A 13 -16.42 6.88 -4.46
N HIS A 14 -17.03 7.43 -5.50
CA HIS A 14 -16.53 7.32 -6.86
C HIS A 14 -15.64 8.51 -7.23
N THR A 15 -14.69 8.27 -8.15
CA THR A 15 -13.89 9.31 -8.78
C THR A 15 -14.34 9.50 -10.22
N TYR A 16 -14.31 10.75 -10.67
CA TYR A 16 -14.65 11.15 -12.03
C TYR A 16 -13.45 11.82 -12.68
N ASP A 17 -13.29 11.62 -13.97
CA ASP A 17 -12.27 12.33 -14.74
C ASP A 17 -12.65 13.80 -14.90
N VAL A 18 -11.71 14.69 -14.64
CA VAL A 18 -11.93 16.13 -14.82
C VAL A 18 -11.83 16.45 -16.32
N ILE A 19 -12.96 16.79 -16.93
CA ILE A 19 -13.04 17.13 -18.35
C ILE A 19 -12.32 18.47 -18.58
N GLY A 20 -11.40 18.51 -19.57
CA GLY A 20 -10.68 19.72 -19.93
C GLY A 20 -9.42 19.99 -19.09
N ALA A 21 -9.04 19.12 -18.16
CA ALA A 21 -7.78 19.22 -17.48
C ALA A 21 -6.62 18.88 -18.44
N TYR A 22 -5.58 19.71 -18.48
CA TYR A 22 -4.39 19.49 -19.32
C TYR A 22 -3.64 18.20 -18.93
N VAL A 23 -3.71 17.82 -17.65
CA VAL A 23 -3.19 16.56 -17.14
C VAL A 23 -4.39 15.74 -16.66
N PRO A 24 -4.50 14.44 -17.04
CA PRO A 24 -5.57 13.58 -16.58
C PRO A 24 -5.65 13.57 -15.05
N THR A 25 -6.70 14.17 -14.50
CA THR A 25 -6.89 14.32 -13.05
C THR A 25 -8.25 13.72 -12.69
N LYS A 26 -8.31 13.03 -11.57
CA LYS A 26 -9.55 12.49 -11.03
C LYS A 26 -9.97 13.26 -9.79
N GLU A 27 -11.27 13.57 -9.72
CA GLU A 27 -11.87 14.16 -8.55
C GLU A 27 -12.93 13.24 -7.94
N MET A 28 -13.07 13.36 -6.60
CA MET A 28 -14.13 12.64 -5.88
C MET A 28 -15.49 13.35 -6.06
N GLY A 29 -16.55 12.58 -6.18
CA GLY A 29 -17.91 13.09 -6.14
C GLY A 29 -18.29 13.64 -4.76
N GLY A 30 -19.41 14.38 -4.70
CA GLY A 30 -19.98 14.87 -3.44
C GLY A 30 -19.50 16.27 -3.01
N GLY A 31 -18.78 16.97 -3.87
CA GLY A 31 -18.37 18.36 -3.64
C GLY A 31 -17.26 18.53 -2.60
N SER A 32 -16.94 19.80 -2.34
CA SER A 32 -15.82 20.18 -1.46
C SER A 32 -16.05 19.86 0.02
N GLY A 33 -17.30 19.82 0.48
CA GLY A 33 -17.64 19.61 1.89
C GLY A 33 -17.09 18.30 2.47
N LEU A 34 -17.23 17.20 1.73
CA LEU A 34 -16.70 15.90 2.14
C LEU A 34 -15.15 15.90 2.19
N LYS A 35 -14.53 16.57 1.22
CA LYS A 35 -13.08 16.73 1.12
C LYS A 35 -12.49 17.49 2.32
N TYR A 36 -13.21 18.54 2.79
CA TYR A 36 -12.79 19.28 3.98
C TYR A 36 -13.04 18.52 5.27
N ALA A 37 -14.17 17.83 5.39
CA ALA A 37 -14.54 17.10 6.60
C ALA A 37 -13.68 15.85 6.86
N ALA A 38 -13.23 15.16 5.82
CA ALA A 38 -12.44 13.95 5.94
C ALA A 38 -11.08 14.20 6.62
N SER A 39 -10.71 13.34 7.56
CA SER A 39 -9.38 13.32 8.18
C SER A 39 -8.34 12.72 7.25
N THR A 40 -8.73 11.70 6.49
CA THR A 40 -7.87 11.02 5.51
C THR A 40 -8.65 10.75 4.24
N ILE A 41 -8.02 10.98 3.08
CA ILE A 41 -8.56 10.68 1.74
C ILE A 41 -7.53 9.81 1.04
N ILE A 42 -7.98 8.63 0.61
CA ILE A 42 -7.16 7.68 -0.13
C ILE A 42 -7.80 7.42 -1.48
N TYR A 43 -7.08 7.66 -2.56
CA TYR A 43 -7.47 7.26 -3.90
C TYR A 43 -6.99 5.85 -4.18
N LEU A 44 -7.92 5.00 -4.60
CA LEU A 44 -7.63 3.63 -4.98
C LEU A 44 -7.67 3.49 -6.50
N SER A 45 -6.64 2.90 -7.06
CA SER A 45 -6.61 2.46 -8.45
C SER A 45 -6.24 0.99 -8.51
N LYS A 46 -6.77 0.26 -9.50
CA LYS A 46 -6.52 -1.17 -9.61
C LYS A 46 -5.97 -1.54 -10.99
N LYS A 47 -5.06 -2.51 -11.00
CA LYS A 47 -4.55 -3.19 -12.17
C LYS A 47 -4.76 -4.69 -12.00
N LYS A 48 -5.11 -5.40 -13.07
CA LYS A 48 -5.25 -6.86 -13.04
C LYS A 48 -3.90 -7.51 -12.80
N GLU A 49 -3.85 -8.42 -11.84
CA GLU A 49 -2.71 -9.32 -11.63
C GLU A 49 -2.92 -10.56 -12.50
N LYS A 50 -1.90 -10.94 -13.25
CA LYS A 50 -1.96 -12.08 -14.18
C LYS A 50 -0.90 -13.11 -13.85
N ASP A 51 -1.27 -14.38 -13.98
CA ASP A 51 -0.35 -15.51 -14.03
C ASP A 51 -0.48 -16.14 -15.43
N GLY A 52 0.53 -15.92 -16.28
CA GLY A 52 0.42 -16.21 -17.69
C GLY A 52 -0.69 -15.41 -18.38
N THR A 53 -1.72 -16.09 -18.89
CA THR A 53 -2.90 -15.51 -19.52
C THR A 53 -4.03 -15.24 -18.54
N ASP A 54 -4.04 -15.89 -17.39
CA ASP A 54 -5.15 -15.89 -16.47
C ASP A 54 -5.08 -14.69 -15.50
N VAL A 55 -6.24 -14.12 -15.22
CA VAL A 55 -6.36 -13.04 -14.23
C VAL A 55 -6.59 -13.68 -12.87
N VAL A 56 -5.59 -13.60 -12.00
CA VAL A 56 -5.59 -14.27 -10.68
C VAL A 56 -5.91 -13.33 -9.53
N GLY A 57 -5.93 -12.02 -9.78
CA GLY A 57 -6.18 -11.04 -8.74
C GLY A 57 -6.13 -9.60 -9.22
N ASN A 58 -5.96 -8.69 -8.27
CA ASN A 58 -5.72 -7.27 -8.50
C ASN A 58 -4.51 -6.77 -7.72
N LEU A 59 -3.74 -5.89 -8.33
CA LEU A 59 -2.84 -4.97 -7.67
C LEU A 59 -3.61 -3.66 -7.43
N ILE A 60 -3.76 -3.27 -6.19
CA ILE A 60 -4.49 -2.08 -5.78
C ILE A 60 -3.49 -1.06 -5.26
N LYS A 61 -3.35 0.05 -5.99
CA LYS A 61 -2.53 1.16 -5.55
C LYS A 61 -3.38 2.12 -4.74
N ALA A 62 -3.03 2.30 -3.47
CA ALA A 62 -3.64 3.24 -2.54
C ALA A 62 -2.73 4.47 -2.39
N LYS A 63 -3.19 5.64 -2.81
CA LYS A 63 -2.45 6.90 -2.71
C LYS A 63 -3.13 7.83 -1.72
N THR A 64 -2.40 8.28 -0.72
CA THR A 64 -2.87 9.28 0.25
C THR A 64 -2.87 10.67 -0.38
N ALA A 65 -4.06 11.21 -0.62
CA ALA A 65 -4.25 12.56 -1.16
C ALA A 65 -4.39 13.62 -0.07
N LYS A 66 -4.90 13.23 1.09
CA LYS A 66 -5.02 14.06 2.30
C LYS A 66 -4.84 13.16 3.50
N SER A 67 -4.09 13.60 4.49
CA SER A 67 -4.06 12.96 5.79
C SER A 67 -3.69 13.97 6.89
N ARG A 68 -4.35 13.83 8.04
CA ARG A 68 -3.98 14.54 9.27
C ARG A 68 -3.07 13.70 10.17
N LEU A 69 -2.90 12.43 9.87
CA LEU A 69 -2.22 11.43 10.72
C LEU A 69 -0.95 10.88 10.10
N SER A 70 -0.80 10.97 8.78
CA SER A 70 0.33 10.41 8.04
C SER A 70 0.78 11.34 6.92
N LYS A 71 1.97 11.09 6.38
CA LYS A 71 2.52 11.85 5.24
C LYS A 71 1.60 11.74 4.02
N GLU A 72 1.31 12.89 3.41
CA GLU A 72 0.55 12.96 2.16
C GLU A 72 1.41 12.57 0.96
N ASN A 73 0.75 12.26 -0.17
CA ASN A 73 1.40 11.86 -1.42
C ASN A 73 2.22 10.56 -1.35
N LYS A 74 2.08 9.80 -0.28
CA LYS A 74 2.61 8.44 -0.21
C LYS A 74 1.65 7.47 -0.88
N ASP A 75 2.19 6.43 -1.48
CA ASP A 75 1.40 5.36 -2.05
C ASP A 75 1.91 3.98 -1.63
N VAL A 76 0.98 3.08 -1.47
CA VAL A 76 1.23 1.68 -1.16
C VAL A 76 0.47 0.83 -2.17
N THR A 77 1.11 -0.21 -2.68
CA THR A 77 0.43 -1.20 -3.52
C THR A 77 0.19 -2.46 -2.71
N ILE A 78 -1.04 -2.93 -2.73
CA ILE A 78 -1.45 -4.19 -2.10
C ILE A 78 -1.88 -5.17 -3.18
N ARG A 79 -1.66 -6.47 -2.96
CA ARG A 79 -2.07 -7.55 -3.84
C ARG A 79 -3.25 -8.29 -3.23
N LEU A 80 -4.31 -8.44 -4.01
CA LEU A 80 -5.51 -9.18 -3.63
C LEU A 80 -5.76 -10.30 -4.65
N TYR A 81 -5.63 -11.54 -4.22
CA TYR A 81 -5.96 -12.71 -5.02
C TYR A 81 -7.47 -12.99 -4.98
N TYR A 82 -8.01 -13.61 -6.04
CA TYR A 82 -9.42 -13.97 -6.12
C TYR A 82 -9.76 -15.30 -5.47
N ASP A 83 -8.76 -16.07 -5.11
CA ASP A 83 -8.88 -17.35 -4.43
C ASP A 83 -8.72 -17.22 -2.90
N GLU A 84 -8.59 -18.34 -2.22
CA GLU A 84 -8.45 -18.45 -0.77
C GLU A 84 -7.22 -17.72 -0.19
N ARG A 85 -6.23 -17.38 -1.01
CA ARG A 85 -5.07 -16.59 -0.59
C ARG A 85 -5.47 -15.17 -0.17
N GLY A 86 -6.51 -14.60 -0.78
CA GLY A 86 -7.04 -13.29 -0.44
C GLY A 86 -5.99 -12.19 -0.50
N LEU A 87 -5.88 -11.42 0.57
CA LEU A 87 -4.90 -10.33 0.70
C LEU A 87 -3.50 -10.90 0.95
N ASP A 88 -2.56 -10.59 0.04
CA ASP A 88 -1.17 -10.99 0.18
C ASP A 88 -0.47 -10.17 1.28
N ARG A 89 -0.22 -10.82 2.40
CA ARG A 89 0.40 -10.23 3.58
C ARG A 89 1.84 -9.75 3.34
N TYR A 90 2.55 -10.38 2.43
CA TYR A 90 3.99 -10.18 2.24
C TYR A 90 4.33 -9.28 1.04
N TYR A 91 3.30 -8.86 0.28
CA TYR A 91 3.52 -8.02 -0.88
C TYR A 91 4.04 -6.64 -0.49
N GLY A 92 5.15 -6.23 -1.09
CA GLY A 92 5.79 -4.92 -0.84
C GLY A 92 6.73 -4.89 0.37
N LEU A 93 6.81 -5.96 1.17
CA LEU A 93 7.68 -5.99 2.35
C LEU A 93 9.17 -6.03 1.99
N LEU A 94 9.52 -6.61 0.84
CA LEU A 94 10.91 -6.61 0.37
C LEU A 94 11.39 -5.19 0.05
N GLU A 95 10.58 -4.43 -0.66
CA GLU A 95 10.84 -3.04 -1.00
C GLU A 95 10.86 -2.15 0.24
N LEU A 96 9.96 -2.37 1.18
CA LEU A 96 9.93 -1.64 2.45
C LEU A 96 11.21 -1.87 3.27
N GLY A 97 11.65 -3.11 3.39
CA GLY A 97 12.88 -3.44 4.10
C GLY A 97 14.14 -2.91 3.42
N GLU A 98 14.14 -2.78 2.08
CA GLU A 98 15.21 -2.13 1.33
C GLU A 98 15.25 -0.62 1.62
N ILE A 99 14.09 0.05 1.60
CA ILE A 99 13.96 1.47 1.97
C ILE A 99 14.47 1.73 3.38
N GLY A 100 14.12 0.87 4.33
CA GLY A 100 14.56 0.97 5.72
C GLY A 100 15.98 0.49 5.99
N GLY A 101 16.70 -0.01 4.96
CA GLY A 101 18.07 -0.50 5.10
C GLY A 101 18.20 -1.85 5.84
N LEU A 102 17.10 -2.58 6.01
CA LEU A 102 17.11 -3.89 6.67
C LEU A 102 17.84 -4.95 5.83
N TRP A 103 17.78 -4.82 4.51
CA TRP A 103 18.53 -5.60 3.53
C TRP A 103 18.84 -4.78 2.28
N LYS A 104 19.73 -5.33 1.45
CA LYS A 104 20.11 -4.71 0.16
C LYS A 104 19.70 -5.61 -0.98
N ASN A 105 19.20 -4.99 -2.05
CA ASN A 105 18.94 -5.65 -3.32
C ASN A 105 20.14 -5.44 -4.25
N VAL A 106 20.78 -6.53 -4.65
CA VAL A 106 21.87 -6.51 -5.61
C VAL A 106 21.51 -7.44 -6.77
N ALA A 107 21.22 -6.86 -7.91
CA ALA A 107 20.84 -7.58 -9.14
C ALA A 107 19.69 -8.61 -8.93
N GLY A 108 18.62 -8.19 -8.23
CA GLY A 108 17.44 -9.02 -7.96
C GLY A 108 17.60 -10.04 -6.84
N ARG A 109 18.72 -10.00 -6.12
CA ARG A 109 18.97 -10.82 -4.93
C ARG A 109 18.98 -9.95 -3.70
N TYR A 110 18.25 -10.37 -2.69
CA TYR A 110 18.22 -9.71 -1.37
C TYR A 110 19.25 -10.37 -0.47
N GLU A 111 20.08 -9.55 0.17
CA GLU A 111 21.06 -10.00 1.14
C GLU A 111 20.41 -9.98 2.53
N MET A 112 20.04 -11.17 3.01
CA MET A 112 19.38 -11.39 4.29
C MET A 112 20.21 -12.36 5.10
N ASP A 113 20.56 -12.01 6.34
CA ASP A 113 21.37 -12.82 7.26
C ASP A 113 22.66 -13.36 6.61
N GLY A 114 23.33 -12.52 5.80
CA GLY A 114 24.57 -12.89 5.11
C GLY A 114 24.39 -13.82 3.92
N LYS A 115 23.15 -14.13 3.54
CA LYS A 115 22.83 -14.96 2.37
C LYS A 115 22.17 -14.13 1.27
N LYS A 116 22.52 -14.40 0.02
CA LYS A 116 21.90 -13.77 -1.15
C LYS A 116 20.81 -14.66 -1.69
N VAL A 117 19.56 -14.22 -1.60
CA VAL A 117 18.36 -14.98 -1.97
C VAL A 117 17.56 -14.22 -3.01
N TYR A 118 17.04 -14.90 -4.02
CA TYR A 118 16.15 -14.28 -5.00
C TYR A 118 14.78 -13.96 -4.41
N ALA A 119 14.18 -12.83 -4.79
CA ALA A 119 12.83 -12.46 -4.40
C ALA A 119 11.81 -13.60 -4.58
N LYS A 120 11.88 -14.31 -5.72
CA LYS A 120 11.00 -15.44 -6.01
C LYS A 120 11.10 -16.58 -4.98
N GLN A 121 12.30 -16.83 -4.44
CA GLN A 121 12.50 -17.86 -3.42
C GLN A 121 11.95 -17.40 -2.06
N ILE A 122 12.18 -16.13 -1.71
CA ILE A 122 11.64 -15.53 -0.48
C ILE A 122 10.12 -15.58 -0.49
N LEU A 123 9.49 -15.17 -1.59
CA LEU A 123 8.03 -15.12 -1.72
C LEU A 123 7.38 -16.51 -1.88
N LYS A 124 8.17 -17.55 -2.16
CA LYS A 124 7.68 -18.94 -2.17
C LYS A 124 7.55 -19.52 -0.76
N GLU A 125 8.44 -19.13 0.14
CA GLU A 125 8.46 -19.56 1.54
C GLU A 125 8.56 -18.33 2.46
N PRO A 126 7.59 -17.41 2.42
CA PRO A 126 7.74 -16.09 3.05
C PRO A 126 7.88 -16.19 4.58
N GLU A 127 7.21 -17.10 5.22
CA GLU A 127 7.25 -17.29 6.67
C GLU A 127 8.65 -17.61 7.21
N LYS A 128 9.51 -18.18 6.37
CA LYS A 128 10.90 -18.47 6.71
C LYS A 128 11.77 -17.22 6.81
N TYR A 129 11.44 -16.18 6.04
CA TYR A 129 12.22 -14.96 5.92
C TYR A 129 11.59 -13.79 6.69
N PHE A 130 10.26 -13.73 6.70
CA PHE A 130 9.50 -12.73 7.44
C PHE A 130 9.10 -13.28 8.82
N THR A 131 10.11 -13.54 9.65
CA THR A 131 9.92 -13.95 11.03
C THR A 131 9.28 -12.82 11.86
N GLU A 132 8.77 -13.12 13.04
CA GLU A 132 8.18 -12.12 13.94
C GLU A 132 9.11 -10.93 14.18
N SER A 133 10.38 -11.19 14.50
CA SER A 133 11.39 -10.15 14.69
C SER A 133 11.65 -9.30 13.43
N VAL A 134 11.56 -9.89 12.24
CA VAL A 134 11.68 -9.16 10.97
C VAL A 134 10.43 -8.30 10.74
N MET A 135 9.25 -8.83 11.05
CA MET A 135 7.99 -8.08 10.92
C MET A 135 7.94 -6.88 11.87
N GLU A 136 8.40 -7.01 13.11
CA GLU A 136 8.52 -5.88 14.05
C GLU A 136 9.42 -4.77 13.49
N LYS A 137 10.58 -5.11 12.93
CA LYS A 137 11.46 -4.13 12.29
C LYS A 137 10.82 -3.46 11.08
N LEU A 138 10.07 -4.21 10.28
CA LEU A 138 9.32 -3.66 9.14
C LEU A 138 8.22 -2.71 9.60
N ASP A 139 7.55 -2.99 10.72
CA ASP A 139 6.55 -2.10 11.31
C ASP A 139 7.19 -0.77 11.78
N GLU A 140 8.37 -0.82 12.40
CA GLU A 140 9.14 0.38 12.77
C GLU A 140 9.54 1.20 11.53
N ILE A 141 10.00 0.55 10.47
CA ILE A 141 10.34 1.19 9.20
C ILE A 141 9.08 1.83 8.59
N ALA A 142 7.96 1.12 8.57
CA ALA A 142 6.69 1.64 8.06
C ALA A 142 6.23 2.86 8.86
N ALA A 143 6.33 2.81 10.18
CA ALA A 143 6.00 3.94 11.05
C ALA A 143 6.85 5.17 10.70
N THR A 144 8.16 5.00 10.54
CA THR A 144 9.08 6.09 10.17
C THR A 144 8.81 6.63 8.76
N GLU A 145 8.52 5.75 7.80
CA GLU A 145 8.33 6.13 6.40
C GLU A 145 6.99 6.86 6.18
N PHE A 146 5.93 6.45 6.86
CA PHE A 146 4.57 6.94 6.59
C PHE A 146 4.02 7.91 7.63
N SER A 147 4.48 7.89 8.88
CA SER A 147 4.02 8.81 9.92
C SER A 147 4.67 10.18 9.82
N TYR A 148 3.99 11.20 10.30
CA TYR A 148 4.63 12.46 10.64
C TYR A 148 5.58 12.21 11.83
N GLY A 149 6.80 12.74 11.75
CA GLY A 149 7.77 12.67 12.83
C GLY A 149 7.35 13.49 14.04
#